data_f5955cf0b019c0a0112c57b6cda0d198
#
_entry.id   f5955cf0b019c0a0112c57b6cda0d198
#
_cell.length_a   1.000
_cell.length_b   1.000
_cell.length_c   1.000
_cell.angle_alpha   90.00
_cell.angle_beta   90.00
_cell.angle_gamma   90.00
#
_symmetry.space_group_name_H-M   'P 1'
#
loop_
_entity.id
_entity.type
_entity.pdbx_description
1 polymer ?
#
loop_
_entity_poly.entity_id
_entity_poly.type
_entity_poly.pdbx_seq_one_letter_code
_entity_poly.pdbx_strand_id
1 'polypeptide(L)'
;VGSEMCIRDSYEHTRDAEWLRRAQHAADVCLSYTVVWDIPLPAGRLADRGLRTRGWTSVSPQNQHLDVYGVLYAPELYRLGTYTNDENLQLLARVMYRSCGQLIDPWGRQGEQIQQTNFAQRGDLSDVTQFRGGYAEGWTVFWITAHFLHAAAKFDEMGVRP
;
A
#
# COMPACT_ATOMS: atom_id res chain seq x y z
N VAL A 1 5.13 7.61 7.26
CA VAL A 1 4.93 8.33 5.99
C VAL A 1 5.45 9.74 6.09
N GLY A 2 4.96 10.57 7.04
CA GLY A 2 5.44 11.97 7.17
C GLY A 2 6.94 12.08 7.48
N SER A 3 7.45 11.26 8.39
CA SER A 3 8.88 11.24 8.74
C SER A 3 9.77 10.80 7.60
N GLU A 4 9.33 9.87 6.79
CA GLU A 4 10.08 9.34 5.65
C GLU A 4 10.26 10.40 4.56
N MET A 5 9.20 11.16 4.26
CA MET A 5 9.27 12.29 3.33
C MET A 5 10.24 13.36 3.81
N CYS A 6 10.18 13.76 5.09
CA CYS A 6 11.09 14.74 5.66
C CYS A 6 12.56 14.26 5.65
N ILE A 7 12.82 13.00 5.94
CA ILE A 7 14.16 12.39 5.92
C ILE A 7 14.73 12.39 4.49
N ARG A 8 13.91 12.03 3.53
CA ARG A 8 14.31 12.07 2.12
C ARG A 8 14.62 13.49 1.66
N ASP A 9 13.73 14.44 1.94
CA ASP A 9 13.94 15.85 1.57
C ASP A 9 15.23 16.40 2.18
N SER A 10 15.56 15.99 3.39
CA SER A 10 16.84 16.31 4.02
C SER A 10 18.01 15.75 3.24
N TYR A 11 17.93 14.51 2.75
CA TYR A 11 18.96 13.95 1.89
C TYR A 11 19.08 14.69 0.55
N GLU A 12 17.97 14.98 -0.09
CA GLU A 12 17.95 15.71 -1.37
C GLU A 12 18.60 17.08 -1.25
N HIS A 13 18.38 17.74 -0.11
CA HIS A 13 18.94 19.06 0.15
C HIS A 13 20.41 19.05 0.57
N THR A 14 20.79 18.14 1.46
CA THR A 14 22.13 18.13 2.08
C THR A 14 23.12 17.20 1.40
N ARG A 15 22.64 16.15 0.71
CA ARG A 15 23.43 15.04 0.19
C ARG A 15 24.20 14.27 1.26
N ASP A 16 23.82 14.42 2.52
CA ASP A 16 24.44 13.67 3.61
C ASP A 16 23.93 12.24 3.65
N ALA A 17 24.85 11.28 3.54
CA ALA A 17 24.58 9.86 3.54
C ALA A 17 23.87 9.36 4.82
N GLU A 18 23.97 10.09 5.92
CA GLU A 18 23.25 9.77 7.15
C GLU A 18 21.73 9.84 6.95
N TRP A 19 21.24 10.85 6.22
CA TRP A 19 19.83 10.94 5.90
C TRP A 19 19.34 9.80 5.01
N LEU A 20 20.18 9.36 4.07
CA LEU A 20 19.86 8.21 3.24
C LEU A 20 19.75 6.92 4.06
N ARG A 21 20.66 6.69 5.01
CA ARG A 21 20.59 5.54 5.92
C ARG A 21 19.34 5.58 6.81
N ARG A 22 18.96 6.75 7.28
CA ARG A 22 17.71 6.92 8.04
C ARG A 22 16.48 6.65 7.20
N ALA A 23 16.48 7.06 5.93
CA ALA A 23 15.40 6.76 4.99
C ALA A 23 15.28 5.26 4.73
N GLN A 24 16.41 4.57 4.55
CA GLN A 24 16.43 3.10 4.41
C GLN A 24 15.84 2.42 5.65
N HIS A 25 16.27 2.82 6.85
CA HIS A 25 15.73 2.25 8.08
C HIS A 25 14.22 2.50 8.22
N ALA A 26 13.74 3.69 7.90
CA ALA A 26 12.31 3.99 7.92
C ALA A 26 11.54 3.13 6.89
N ALA A 27 12.12 2.93 5.71
CA ALA A 27 11.55 2.06 4.69
C ALA A 27 11.48 0.61 5.17
N ASP A 28 12.52 0.08 5.81
CA ASP A 28 12.53 -1.28 6.37
C ASP A 28 11.41 -1.47 7.40
N VAL A 29 11.19 -0.47 8.25
CA VAL A 29 10.07 -0.49 9.20
C VAL A 29 8.72 -0.52 8.48
N CYS A 30 8.52 0.33 7.49
CA CYS A 30 7.27 0.33 6.70
C CYS A 30 7.08 -0.99 5.95
N LEU A 31 8.14 -1.53 5.38
CA LEU A 31 8.10 -2.79 4.62
C LEU A 31 7.84 -4.00 5.50
N SER A 32 8.16 -3.95 6.80
CA SER A 32 7.81 -5.02 7.74
C SER A 32 6.30 -5.26 7.86
N TYR A 33 5.49 -4.27 7.48
CA TYR A 33 4.03 -4.36 7.44
C TYR A 33 3.49 -4.67 6.03
N THR A 34 4.37 -4.84 5.04
CA THR A 34 3.96 -5.08 3.65
C THR A 34 3.88 -6.56 3.35
N VAL A 35 2.77 -6.99 2.77
CA VAL A 35 2.58 -8.36 2.35
C VAL A 35 3.30 -8.58 1.01
N VAL A 36 4.24 -9.52 0.98
CA VAL A 36 5.07 -9.83 -0.20
C VAL A 36 4.65 -11.11 -0.92
N TRP A 37 3.58 -11.75 -0.47
CA TRP A 37 3.01 -12.95 -1.10
C TRP A 37 1.50 -12.82 -1.27
N ASP A 38 0.90 -13.70 -2.06
CA ASP A 38 -0.55 -13.77 -2.17
C ASP A 38 -1.09 -14.65 -1.05
N ILE A 39 -1.74 -14.03 -0.08
CA ILE A 39 -2.44 -14.74 0.99
C ILE A 39 -3.67 -15.41 0.38
N PRO A 40 -3.90 -16.72 0.61
CA PRO A 40 -5.11 -17.36 0.16
C PRO A 40 -6.34 -16.66 0.75
N LEU A 41 -7.14 -16.07 -0.11
CA LEU A 41 -8.37 -15.40 0.31
C LEU A 41 -9.42 -16.47 0.64
N PRO A 42 -10.12 -16.36 1.77
CA PRO A 42 -11.24 -17.24 2.06
C PRO A 42 -12.34 -17.07 1.01
N ALA A 43 -13.16 -18.10 0.82
CA ALA A 43 -14.27 -18.06 -0.13
C ALA A 43 -15.17 -16.84 0.14
N GLY A 44 -15.48 -16.08 -0.89
CA GLY A 44 -16.29 -14.89 -0.81
C GLY A 44 -15.90 -13.83 -1.83
N ARG A 45 -16.46 -12.65 -1.69
CA ARG A 45 -16.38 -11.56 -2.68
C ARG A 45 -14.96 -11.22 -3.15
N LEU A 46 -13.97 -11.23 -2.25
CA LEU A 46 -12.59 -10.92 -2.60
C LEU A 46 -11.95 -12.03 -3.42
N ALA A 47 -12.16 -13.30 -3.00
CA ALA A 47 -11.67 -14.45 -3.73
C ALA A 47 -12.35 -14.57 -5.10
N ASP A 48 -13.67 -14.33 -5.17
CA ASP A 48 -14.46 -14.38 -6.40
C ASP A 48 -13.97 -13.36 -7.45
N ARG A 49 -13.37 -12.26 -7.00
CA ARG A 49 -12.75 -11.25 -7.86
C ARG A 49 -11.28 -11.55 -8.18
N GLY A 50 -10.72 -12.60 -7.60
CA GLY A 50 -9.33 -12.97 -7.83
C GLY A 50 -8.32 -11.93 -7.35
N LEU A 51 -8.65 -11.18 -6.30
CA LEU A 51 -7.77 -10.15 -5.78
C LEU A 51 -6.46 -10.77 -5.26
N ARG A 52 -5.39 -10.02 -5.40
CA ARG A 52 -4.04 -10.40 -5.00
C ARG A 52 -3.57 -9.50 -3.87
N THR A 53 -3.00 -10.08 -2.82
CA THR A 53 -2.63 -9.34 -1.60
C THR A 53 -1.20 -8.80 -1.61
N ARG A 54 -0.37 -9.20 -2.56
CA ARG A 54 0.99 -8.67 -2.67
C ARG A 54 1.01 -7.16 -2.82
N GLY A 55 1.78 -6.50 -1.97
CA GLY A 55 1.88 -5.05 -1.95
C GLY A 55 0.84 -4.36 -1.06
N TRP A 56 -0.10 -5.10 -0.47
CA TRP A 56 -0.98 -4.55 0.54
C TRP A 56 -0.25 -4.43 1.87
N THR A 57 -0.75 -3.58 2.75
CA THR A 57 -0.15 -3.36 4.05
C THR A 57 -1.04 -3.85 5.18
N SER A 58 -0.41 -4.25 6.28
CA SER A 58 -1.11 -4.60 7.50
C SER A 58 -1.29 -3.37 8.38
N VAL A 59 -2.50 -3.13 8.86
CA VAL A 59 -2.81 -1.98 9.74
C VAL A 59 -2.46 -2.26 11.19
N SER A 60 -2.41 -3.52 11.58
CA SER A 60 -2.21 -3.88 12.97
C SER A 60 -1.15 -4.98 13.13
N PRO A 61 -0.47 -5.03 14.30
CA PRO A 61 0.48 -6.10 14.59
C PRO A 61 -0.11 -7.50 14.54
N GLN A 62 -1.43 -7.61 14.71
CA GLN A 62 -2.13 -8.89 14.60
C GLN A 62 -2.43 -9.31 13.16
N ASN A 63 -2.04 -8.52 12.17
CA ASN A 63 -2.30 -8.78 10.75
C ASN A 63 -3.79 -9.05 10.44
N GLN A 64 -4.68 -8.39 11.18
CA GLN A 64 -6.11 -8.60 11.03
C GLN A 64 -6.71 -7.81 9.88
N HIS A 65 -6.08 -6.71 9.54
CA HIS A 65 -6.54 -5.81 8.49
C HIS A 65 -5.46 -5.63 7.45
N LEU A 66 -5.80 -5.90 6.21
CA LEU A 66 -5.00 -5.50 5.06
C LEU A 66 -5.62 -4.25 4.45
N ASP A 67 -4.80 -3.32 4.07
CA ASP A 67 -5.23 -2.05 3.51
C ASP A 67 -4.41 -1.60 2.29
N VAL A 68 -4.83 -0.48 1.75
CA VAL A 68 -4.22 0.16 0.57
C VAL A 68 -3.21 1.24 0.94
N TYR A 69 -2.89 1.42 2.20
CA TYR A 69 -2.01 2.53 2.60
C TYR A 69 -0.59 2.41 2.04
N GLY A 70 -0.21 1.23 1.56
CA GLY A 70 1.03 1.06 0.81
C GLY A 70 1.17 1.99 -0.38
N VAL A 71 0.06 2.43 -0.99
CA VAL A 71 0.10 3.37 -2.11
C VAL A 71 0.68 4.73 -1.71
N LEU A 72 0.54 5.13 -0.44
CA LEU A 72 1.01 6.43 0.03
C LEU A 72 2.53 6.57 0.01
N TYR A 73 3.24 5.48 0.29
CA TYR A 73 4.70 5.52 0.34
C TYR A 73 5.37 4.79 -0.84
N ALA A 74 4.59 4.17 -1.72
CA ALA A 74 5.13 3.53 -2.91
C ALA A 74 6.02 4.45 -3.77
N PRO A 75 5.66 5.72 -4.07
CA PRO A 75 6.53 6.63 -4.81
C PRO A 75 7.82 6.93 -4.06
N GLU A 76 7.77 7.03 -2.74
CA GLU A 76 8.94 7.31 -1.91
C GLU A 76 9.90 6.12 -1.87
N LEU A 77 9.37 4.89 -1.79
CA LEU A 77 10.17 3.68 -1.91
C LEU A 77 10.84 3.59 -3.29
N TYR A 78 10.11 3.92 -4.34
CA TYR A 78 10.69 3.95 -5.68
C TYR A 78 11.87 4.92 -5.76
N ARG A 79 11.69 6.13 -5.24
CA ARG A 79 12.74 7.16 -5.22
C ARG A 79 13.93 6.75 -4.37
N LEU A 80 13.67 6.15 -3.20
CA LEU A 80 14.73 5.58 -2.36
C LEU A 80 15.52 4.51 -3.12
N GLY A 81 14.83 3.59 -3.80
CA GLY A 81 15.47 2.60 -4.67
C GLY A 81 16.31 3.21 -5.78
N THR A 82 15.93 4.40 -6.28
CA THR A 82 16.76 5.13 -7.25
C THR A 82 18.04 5.65 -6.61
N TYR A 83 17.97 6.22 -5.40
CA TYR A 83 19.15 6.74 -4.71
C TYR A 83 20.11 5.66 -4.23
N THR A 84 19.58 4.49 -3.90
CA THR A 84 20.38 3.34 -3.42
C THR A 84 20.76 2.35 -4.53
N ASN A 85 20.30 2.60 -5.75
CA ASN A 85 20.44 1.69 -6.89
C ASN A 85 19.87 0.29 -6.60
N ASP A 86 18.74 0.25 -5.89
CA ASP A 86 18.02 -0.98 -5.52
C ASP A 86 16.80 -1.19 -6.44
N GLU A 87 16.99 -2.03 -7.44
CA GLU A 87 15.94 -2.37 -8.41
C GLU A 87 14.79 -3.17 -7.77
N ASN A 88 15.07 -3.96 -6.73
CA ASN A 88 14.04 -4.72 -6.04
C ASN A 88 13.09 -3.79 -5.29
N LEU A 89 13.63 -2.76 -4.67
CA LEU A 89 12.82 -1.74 -4.00
C LEU A 89 11.96 -0.96 -4.99
N GLN A 90 12.52 -0.61 -6.15
CA GLN A 90 11.75 0.02 -7.23
C GLN A 90 10.64 -0.90 -7.77
N LEU A 91 10.93 -2.20 -7.95
CA LEU A 91 9.94 -3.18 -8.39
C LEU A 91 8.82 -3.32 -7.35
N LEU A 92 9.17 -3.46 -6.07
CA LEU A 92 8.21 -3.58 -4.98
C LEU A 92 7.29 -2.36 -4.92
N ALA A 93 7.83 -1.17 -5.05
CA ALA A 93 7.05 0.07 -5.09
C ALA A 93 5.99 0.06 -6.20
N ARG A 94 6.35 -0.39 -7.40
CA ARG A 94 5.40 -0.55 -8.52
C ARG A 94 4.34 -1.62 -8.22
N VAL A 95 4.75 -2.75 -7.63
CA VAL A 95 3.82 -3.80 -7.23
C VAL A 95 2.82 -3.26 -6.21
N MET A 96 3.27 -2.49 -5.22
CA MET A 96 2.41 -1.88 -4.21
C MET A 96 1.40 -0.94 -4.85
N TYR A 97 1.83 -0.05 -5.72
CA TYR A 97 0.95 0.87 -6.43
C TYR A 97 -0.13 0.11 -7.23
N ARG A 98 0.27 -0.85 -8.07
CA ARG A 98 -0.66 -1.60 -8.92
C ARG A 98 -1.61 -2.49 -8.12
N SER A 99 -1.07 -3.16 -7.10
CA SER A 99 -1.84 -4.08 -6.28
C SER A 99 -2.93 -3.37 -5.49
N CYS A 100 -2.58 -2.23 -4.89
CA CYS A 100 -3.56 -1.41 -4.19
C CYS A 100 -4.66 -0.88 -5.13
N GLY A 101 -4.36 -0.69 -6.43
CA GLY A 101 -5.33 -0.28 -7.44
C GLY A 101 -6.51 -1.22 -7.62
N GLN A 102 -6.35 -2.50 -7.28
CA GLN A 102 -7.42 -3.49 -7.33
C GLN A 102 -8.61 -3.12 -6.43
N LEU A 103 -8.40 -2.29 -5.43
CA LEU A 103 -9.41 -1.92 -4.44
C LEU A 103 -10.19 -0.66 -4.84
N ILE A 104 -9.87 -0.06 -5.98
CA ILE A 104 -10.66 1.02 -6.58
C ILE A 104 -11.74 0.38 -7.43
N ASP A 105 -12.99 0.60 -7.03
CA ASP A 105 -14.18 0.07 -7.71
C ASP A 105 -14.11 -1.45 -8.02
N PRO A 106 -13.78 -2.28 -7.02
CA PRO A 106 -13.56 -3.72 -7.25
C PRO A 106 -14.82 -4.45 -7.70
N TRP A 107 -15.99 -3.85 -7.50
CA TRP A 107 -17.30 -4.44 -7.85
C TRP A 107 -17.87 -3.94 -9.16
N GLY A 108 -17.21 -2.98 -9.84
CA GLY A 108 -17.72 -2.33 -11.03
C GLY A 108 -18.94 -1.43 -10.77
N ARG A 109 -19.08 -0.96 -9.54
CA ARG A 109 -20.08 0.03 -9.15
C ARG A 109 -19.41 1.36 -8.90
N GLN A 110 -19.75 2.34 -9.64
CA GLN A 110 -19.13 3.65 -9.59
C GLN A 110 -19.07 4.19 -8.15
N GLY A 111 -17.86 4.42 -7.67
CA GLY A 111 -17.60 5.00 -6.37
C GLY A 111 -17.44 4.01 -5.21
N GLU A 112 -17.56 2.71 -5.43
CA GLU A 112 -17.25 1.73 -4.40
C GLU A 112 -15.73 1.52 -4.29
N GLN A 113 -15.22 1.59 -3.06
CA GLN A 113 -13.81 1.39 -2.78
C GLN A 113 -13.66 0.54 -1.53
N ILE A 114 -12.63 -0.31 -1.51
CA ILE A 114 -12.25 -1.05 -0.33
C ILE A 114 -11.00 -0.42 0.24
N GLN A 115 -11.11 0.19 1.40
CA GLN A 115 -9.96 0.75 2.11
C GLN A 115 -9.19 -0.32 2.88
N GLN A 116 -9.92 -1.18 3.56
CA GLN A 116 -9.37 -2.22 4.42
C GLN A 116 -10.14 -3.52 4.22
N THR A 117 -9.44 -4.63 4.32
CA THR A 117 -10.07 -5.95 4.41
C THR A 117 -9.75 -6.56 5.76
N ASN A 118 -10.73 -7.14 6.41
CA ASN A 118 -10.46 -7.95 7.59
C ASN A 118 -10.03 -9.35 7.14
N PHE A 119 -8.76 -9.65 7.36
CA PHE A 119 -8.26 -11.00 7.29
C PHE A 119 -8.43 -11.64 8.65
N ALA A 120 -9.64 -12.10 8.93
CA ALA A 120 -9.84 -12.96 10.08
C ALA A 120 -8.94 -14.18 9.88
N GLN A 121 -7.89 -14.28 10.66
CA GLN A 121 -7.01 -15.46 10.63
C GLN A 121 -7.76 -16.78 10.89
N ARG A 122 -8.99 -16.67 11.38
CA ARG A 122 -9.87 -17.82 11.63
C ARG A 122 -10.71 -18.23 10.45
N GLY A 123 -10.70 -17.51 9.35
CA GLY A 123 -11.47 -17.85 8.16
C GLY A 123 -12.99 -17.88 8.36
N ASP A 124 -13.49 -17.51 9.53
CA ASP A 124 -14.92 -17.43 9.81
C ASP A 124 -15.50 -16.14 9.27
N LEU A 125 -15.96 -16.24 8.04
CA LEU A 125 -16.60 -15.15 7.32
C LEU A 125 -18.06 -14.94 7.75
N SER A 126 -18.56 -15.74 8.65
CA SER A 126 -19.94 -15.61 9.19
C SER A 126 -20.02 -14.56 10.30
N ASP A 127 -18.89 -14.21 10.91
CA ASP A 127 -18.84 -13.18 11.92
C ASP A 127 -18.84 -11.77 11.29
N VAL A 128 -20.02 -11.16 11.26
CA VAL A 128 -20.22 -9.79 10.76
C VAL A 128 -19.33 -8.77 11.47
N THR A 129 -18.90 -9.02 12.70
CA THR A 129 -18.03 -8.10 13.42
C THR A 129 -16.62 -8.09 12.87
N GLN A 130 -16.19 -9.20 12.30
CA GLN A 130 -14.90 -9.34 11.63
C GLN A 130 -14.94 -8.77 10.21
N PHE A 131 -16.10 -8.66 9.61
CA PHE A 131 -16.29 -7.99 8.33
C PHE A 131 -16.33 -6.46 8.42
N ARG A 132 -16.48 -5.90 9.58
CA ARG A 132 -16.53 -4.45 9.74
C ARG A 132 -15.29 -3.73 9.25
N GLY A 133 -14.14 -4.37 9.25
CA GLY A 133 -12.94 -3.83 8.65
C GLY A 133 -12.80 -4.14 7.16
N GLY A 134 -13.60 -5.08 6.64
CA GLY A 134 -13.42 -5.62 5.31
C GLY A 134 -14.05 -4.81 4.20
N TYR A 135 -15.07 -4.07 4.51
CA TYR A 135 -15.85 -3.39 3.48
C TYR A 135 -16.18 -2.00 3.93
N ALA A 136 -15.39 -1.07 3.45
CA ALA A 136 -15.75 0.34 3.47
C ALA A 136 -16.67 0.66 2.27
N GLU A 137 -17.68 -0.16 2.03
CA GLU A 137 -18.70 0.18 1.06
C GLU A 137 -19.32 1.55 1.46
N GLY A 138 -19.01 2.55 0.66
CA GLY A 138 -19.48 3.90 0.90
C GLY A 138 -18.72 4.72 1.96
N TRP A 139 -17.62 4.21 2.51
CA TRP A 139 -16.97 4.84 3.66
C TRP A 139 -16.16 6.07 3.30
N THR A 140 -15.46 6.04 2.20
CA THR A 140 -14.71 7.19 1.73
C THR A 140 -14.43 7.06 0.25
N VAL A 141 -15.44 7.32 -0.55
CA VAL A 141 -15.36 7.27 -2.01
C VAL A 141 -14.15 8.03 -2.55
N PHE A 142 -13.68 9.04 -1.83
CA PHE A 142 -12.61 9.90 -2.31
C PHE A 142 -11.24 9.63 -1.68
N TRP A 143 -11.15 8.97 -0.56
CA TRP A 143 -9.88 8.82 0.15
C TRP A 143 -8.88 7.97 -0.65
N ILE A 144 -9.27 6.78 -1.02
CA ILE A 144 -8.40 5.89 -1.81
C ILE A 144 -8.06 6.53 -3.16
N THR A 145 -9.05 7.09 -3.83
CA THR A 145 -8.83 7.81 -5.09
C THR A 145 -7.85 8.97 -4.91
N ALA A 146 -7.97 9.75 -3.84
CA ALA A 146 -7.05 10.84 -3.56
C ALA A 146 -5.61 10.35 -3.34
N HIS A 147 -5.43 9.25 -2.62
CA HIS A 147 -4.11 8.65 -2.41
C HIS A 147 -3.51 8.11 -3.71
N PHE A 148 -4.34 7.51 -4.56
CA PHE A 148 -3.89 7.05 -5.87
C PHE A 148 -3.50 8.20 -6.79
N LEU A 149 -4.30 9.26 -6.84
CA LEU A 149 -3.98 10.45 -7.62
C LEU A 149 -2.70 11.12 -7.13
N HIS A 150 -2.51 11.19 -5.81
CA HIS A 150 -1.28 11.71 -5.24
C HIS A 150 -0.07 10.84 -5.63
N ALA A 151 -0.17 9.53 -5.49
CA ALA A 151 0.90 8.62 -5.86
C ALA A 151 1.19 8.67 -7.38
N ALA A 152 0.14 8.72 -8.22
CA ALA A 152 0.28 8.86 -9.66
C ALA A 152 1.03 10.15 -10.03
N ALA A 153 0.68 11.28 -9.41
CA ALA A 153 1.36 12.56 -9.62
C ALA A 153 2.83 12.48 -9.24
N LYS A 154 3.16 11.81 -8.11
CA LYS A 154 4.54 11.61 -7.68
C LYS A 154 5.35 10.74 -8.64
N PHE A 155 4.76 9.68 -9.19
CA PHE A 155 5.41 8.87 -10.22
C PHE A 155 5.59 9.66 -11.52
N ASP A 156 4.61 10.46 -11.91
CA ASP A 156 4.70 11.32 -13.11
C ASP A 156 5.80 12.39 -12.96
N GLU A 157 5.94 13.03 -11.80
CA GLU A 157 7.04 13.95 -11.48
C GLU A 157 8.42 13.29 -11.67
N MET A 158 8.52 11.98 -11.45
CA MET A 158 9.75 11.21 -11.66
C MET A 158 9.91 10.71 -13.11
N GLY A 159 8.95 10.94 -13.99
CA GLY A 159 8.92 10.39 -15.34
C GLY A 159 8.71 8.87 -15.38
N VAL A 160 8.13 8.30 -14.34
CA VAL A 160 7.95 6.86 -14.16
C VAL A 160 6.50 6.46 -14.37
N ARG A 161 6.29 5.43 -15.18
CA ARG A 161 4.99 4.75 -15.27
C ARG A 161 5.03 3.52 -14.34
N PRO A 162 4.30 3.56 -13.22
CA PRO A 162 4.33 2.48 -12.24
C PRO A 162 3.58 1.23 -12.70
#